data_4cf74e422dccf432a65fcf3a25baa136
#
_entry.id   4cf74e422dccf432a65fcf3a25baa136
#
_cell.length_a   1.000
_cell.length_b   1.000
_cell.length_c   1.000
_cell.angle_alpha   90.00
_cell.angle_beta   90.00
_cell.angle_gamma   90.00
#
_symmetry.space_group_name_H-M   'P 1'
#
loop_
_entity.id
_entity.type
_entity.pdbx_description
1 polymer ?
#
loop_
_entity_poly.entity_id
_entity_poly.type
_entity_poly.pdbx_seq_one_letter_code
_entity_poly.pdbx_strand_id
1 'polypeptide(L)'
;MLNQKDILQTQDMIDKRHLDIRTITMGISLLDCCDPDLKTCCDKIYRKITRCAKDLVKVGEDIEKEFGIPIVNKRISVTPISIVAGSCETDSYVEIAKTLDAAAITCGVNFIGGFSALVQKGCTTGDWKLIRSIPEAMAATERVCASVNVGSTKAGINMDAVAEMGRIIKKTAELTADNDGLGCAKVVVFLSLIHISEPTRLQLIS
;
A
#
# COMPACT_ATOMS: atom_id res chain seq x y z
N MET A 1 -27.07 2.28 -18.49
CA MET A 1 -28.46 1.87 -18.17
C MET A 1 -28.39 0.46 -17.59
N LEU A 2 -28.77 0.27 -16.32
CA LEU A 2 -28.75 -1.03 -15.67
C LEU A 2 -29.74 -1.97 -16.36
N ASN A 3 -29.27 -3.17 -16.69
CA ASN A 3 -30.06 -4.20 -17.30
C ASN A 3 -30.75 -5.03 -16.18
N GLN A 4 -31.96 -5.52 -16.40
CA GLN A 4 -32.69 -6.35 -15.44
C GLN A 4 -31.90 -7.57 -14.97
N LYS A 5 -31.08 -8.14 -15.84
CA LYS A 5 -30.17 -9.27 -15.52
C LYS A 5 -29.09 -8.87 -14.52
N ASP A 6 -28.55 -7.67 -14.65
CA ASP A 6 -27.50 -7.16 -13.75
C ASP A 6 -28.08 -6.91 -12.34
N ILE A 7 -29.31 -6.41 -12.26
CA ILE A 7 -30.05 -6.23 -11.01
C ILE A 7 -30.28 -7.56 -10.30
N LEU A 8 -30.75 -8.58 -11.02
CA LEU A 8 -31.00 -9.90 -10.46
C LEU A 8 -29.71 -10.59 -10.00
N GLN A 9 -28.60 -10.42 -10.75
CA GLN A 9 -27.29 -10.95 -10.35
C GLN A 9 -26.77 -10.27 -9.09
N THR A 10 -26.94 -8.95 -8.96
CA THR A 10 -26.57 -8.19 -7.76
C THR A 10 -27.38 -8.63 -6.56
N GLN A 11 -28.70 -8.79 -6.71
CA GLN A 11 -29.57 -9.28 -5.65
C GLN A 11 -29.18 -10.70 -5.21
N ASP A 12 -28.90 -11.60 -6.14
CA ASP A 12 -28.43 -12.97 -5.85
C ASP A 12 -27.07 -12.96 -5.10
N MET A 13 -26.20 -12.04 -5.45
CA MET A 13 -24.90 -11.86 -4.80
C MET A 13 -25.05 -11.42 -3.34
N ILE A 14 -25.95 -10.49 -3.05
CA ILE A 14 -26.18 -9.97 -1.70
C ILE A 14 -27.00 -10.96 -0.87
N ASP A 15 -28.16 -11.39 -1.38
CA ASP A 15 -29.15 -12.14 -0.60
C ASP A 15 -28.77 -13.62 -0.41
N LYS A 16 -28.18 -14.26 -1.44
CA LYS A 16 -27.86 -15.69 -1.39
C LYS A 16 -26.39 -15.98 -1.12
N ARG A 17 -25.47 -15.15 -1.65
CA ARG A 17 -24.04 -15.40 -1.54
C ARG A 17 -23.37 -14.58 -0.46
N HIS A 18 -24.05 -13.58 0.09
CA HIS A 18 -23.54 -12.67 1.13
C HIS A 18 -22.17 -12.06 0.77
N LEU A 19 -21.98 -11.68 -0.51
CA LEU A 19 -20.77 -11.07 -1.02
C LEU A 19 -20.82 -9.55 -0.83
N ASP A 20 -19.71 -8.99 -0.42
CA ASP A 20 -19.47 -7.55 -0.34
C ASP A 20 -18.21 -7.16 -1.15
N ILE A 21 -18.06 -5.87 -1.44
CA ILE A 21 -16.81 -5.34 -2.00
C ILE A 21 -15.93 -4.91 -0.83
N ARG A 22 -14.93 -5.73 -0.52
CA ARG A 22 -14.03 -5.45 0.61
C ARG A 22 -13.20 -4.20 0.41
N THR A 23 -12.80 -3.91 -0.82
CA THR A 23 -11.90 -2.78 -1.09
C THR A 23 -11.97 -2.35 -2.55
N ILE A 24 -12.01 -1.03 -2.77
CA ILE A 24 -11.59 -0.42 -4.02
C ILE A 24 -10.25 0.27 -3.82
N THR A 25 -9.35 0.14 -4.78
CA THR A 25 -8.00 0.71 -4.68
C THR A 25 -7.66 1.49 -5.95
N MET A 26 -7.29 2.76 -5.79
CA MET A 26 -6.75 3.57 -6.89
C MET A 26 -5.22 3.48 -6.89
N GLY A 27 -4.65 3.02 -8.01
CA GLY A 27 -3.20 3.03 -8.24
C GLY A 27 -2.73 4.37 -8.80
N ILE A 28 -1.72 5.00 -8.19
CA ILE A 28 -1.14 6.27 -8.63
C ILE A 28 0.37 6.11 -8.80
N SER A 29 0.87 6.33 -10.03
CA SER A 29 2.32 6.37 -10.25
C SER A 29 2.90 7.69 -9.72
N LEU A 30 3.98 7.62 -8.94
CA LEU A 30 4.71 8.77 -8.39
C LEU A 30 6.09 8.96 -9.02
N LEU A 31 6.42 8.26 -10.09
CA LEU A 31 7.76 8.32 -10.70
C LEU A 31 8.15 9.71 -11.20
N ASP A 32 7.19 10.53 -11.58
CA ASP A 32 7.39 11.93 -11.98
C ASP A 32 7.53 12.91 -10.79
N CYS A 33 7.38 12.41 -9.56
CA CYS A 33 7.55 13.18 -8.34
C CYS A 33 8.97 13.11 -7.77
N CYS A 34 9.86 12.27 -8.35
CA CYS A 34 11.24 12.15 -7.91
C CYS A 34 11.94 13.52 -7.91
N ASP A 35 12.64 13.84 -6.84
CA ASP A 35 13.40 15.09 -6.70
C ASP A 35 14.52 14.88 -5.66
N PRO A 36 15.73 15.45 -5.86
CA PRO A 36 16.79 15.43 -4.85
C PRO A 36 16.39 16.15 -3.57
N ASP A 37 15.64 17.27 -3.69
CA ASP A 37 15.13 18.00 -2.53
C ASP A 37 13.89 17.31 -1.95
N LEU A 38 14.00 16.89 -0.69
CA LEU A 38 12.94 16.17 0.03
C LEU A 38 11.62 16.96 0.08
N LYS A 39 11.70 18.27 0.33
CA LYS A 39 10.49 19.12 0.45
C LYS A 39 9.77 19.22 -0.88
N THR A 40 10.50 19.46 -1.96
CA THR A 40 9.95 19.52 -3.32
C THR A 40 9.33 18.17 -3.72
N CYS A 41 9.99 17.05 -3.37
CA CYS A 41 9.45 15.70 -3.59
C CYS A 41 8.11 15.51 -2.84
N CYS A 42 8.07 15.84 -1.55
CA CYS A 42 6.84 15.78 -0.73
C CYS A 42 5.71 16.64 -1.31
N ASP A 43 5.99 17.88 -1.72
CA ASP A 43 4.99 18.78 -2.32
C ASP A 43 4.42 18.20 -3.64
N LYS A 44 5.28 17.63 -4.49
CA LYS A 44 4.84 16.95 -5.73
C LYS A 44 3.96 15.75 -5.42
N ILE A 45 4.35 14.91 -4.48
CA ILE A 45 3.60 13.71 -4.05
C ILE A 45 2.22 14.13 -3.54
N TYR A 46 2.16 15.08 -2.60
CA TYR A 46 0.90 15.55 -2.04
C TYR A 46 -0.06 16.09 -3.10
N ARG A 47 0.41 17.01 -3.95
CA ARG A 47 -0.40 17.60 -5.02
C ARG A 47 -0.89 16.58 -6.02
N LYS A 48 -0.07 15.59 -6.36
CA LYS A 48 -0.46 14.56 -7.31
C LYS A 48 -1.53 13.64 -6.74
N ILE A 49 -1.35 13.13 -5.52
CA ILE A 49 -2.31 12.24 -4.87
C ILE A 49 -3.65 12.95 -4.69
N THR A 50 -3.66 14.15 -4.12
CA THR A 50 -4.89 14.91 -3.86
C THR A 50 -5.63 15.27 -5.15
N ARG A 51 -4.91 15.59 -6.22
CA ARG A 51 -5.53 15.84 -7.54
C ARG A 51 -6.15 14.59 -8.14
N CYS A 52 -5.44 13.44 -8.10
CA CYS A 52 -5.91 12.21 -8.75
C CYS A 52 -7.06 11.56 -7.97
N ALA A 53 -7.00 11.55 -6.65
CA ALA A 53 -7.92 10.81 -5.80
C ALA A 53 -9.04 11.66 -5.18
N LYS A 54 -9.19 12.93 -5.58
CA LYS A 54 -10.17 13.87 -5.01
C LYS A 54 -11.61 13.35 -4.98
N ASP A 55 -12.00 12.59 -6.00
CA ASP A 55 -13.37 12.11 -6.17
C ASP A 55 -13.52 10.61 -5.81
N LEU A 56 -12.44 9.92 -5.41
CA LEU A 56 -12.45 8.47 -5.19
C LEU A 56 -13.51 8.01 -4.18
N VAL A 57 -13.58 8.69 -3.04
CA VAL A 57 -14.53 8.34 -1.96
C VAL A 57 -15.95 8.61 -2.41
N LYS A 58 -16.21 9.78 -3.00
CA LYS A 58 -17.54 10.15 -3.50
C LYS A 58 -18.04 9.16 -4.56
N VAL A 59 -17.20 8.82 -5.54
CA VAL A 59 -17.57 7.85 -6.58
C VAL A 59 -17.84 6.48 -5.96
N GLY A 60 -17.04 6.06 -4.96
CA GLY A 60 -17.30 4.81 -4.24
C GLY A 60 -18.67 4.81 -3.54
N GLU A 61 -19.02 5.90 -2.86
CA GLU A 61 -20.33 6.05 -2.20
C GLU A 61 -21.50 6.14 -3.18
N ASP A 62 -21.31 6.78 -4.33
CA ASP A 62 -22.31 6.85 -5.39
C ASP A 62 -22.58 5.45 -5.97
N ILE A 63 -21.53 4.63 -6.16
CA ILE A 63 -21.66 3.22 -6.59
C ILE A 63 -22.39 2.39 -5.51
N GLU A 64 -22.05 2.55 -4.24
CA GLU A 64 -22.75 1.87 -3.12
C GLU A 64 -24.26 2.17 -3.16
N LYS A 65 -24.63 3.44 -3.39
CA LYS A 65 -26.04 3.85 -3.46
C LYS A 65 -26.75 3.32 -4.70
N GLU A 66 -26.08 3.35 -5.85
CA GLU A 66 -26.67 2.93 -7.12
C GLU A 66 -26.91 1.42 -7.19
N PHE A 67 -25.94 0.63 -6.70
CA PHE A 67 -25.95 -0.83 -6.80
C PHE A 67 -26.40 -1.55 -5.53
N GLY A 68 -26.50 -0.85 -4.40
CA GLY A 68 -26.84 -1.44 -3.10
C GLY A 68 -25.76 -2.37 -2.54
N ILE A 69 -24.53 -2.31 -3.03
CA ILE A 69 -23.41 -3.15 -2.59
C ILE A 69 -22.48 -2.32 -1.72
N PRO A 70 -22.24 -2.69 -0.45
CA PRO A 70 -21.33 -1.96 0.40
C PRO A 70 -19.86 -2.10 -0.05
N ILE A 71 -19.13 -0.99 -0.09
CA ILE A 71 -17.68 -0.93 -0.34
C ILE A 71 -16.99 -0.60 0.97
N VAL A 72 -16.47 -1.62 1.64
CA VAL A 72 -15.97 -1.51 3.03
C VAL A 72 -14.80 -0.55 3.14
N ASN A 73 -13.83 -0.61 2.19
CA ASN A 73 -12.65 0.24 2.22
C ASN A 73 -12.39 0.92 0.88
N LYS A 74 -12.04 2.21 0.93
CA LYS A 74 -11.52 2.99 -0.18
C LYS A 74 -10.04 3.25 0.07
N ARG A 75 -9.15 2.84 -0.84
CA ARG A 75 -7.69 2.86 -0.65
C ARG A 75 -6.97 3.51 -1.82
N ILE A 76 -5.77 4.02 -1.53
CA ILE A 76 -4.81 4.45 -2.55
C ILE A 76 -3.59 3.53 -2.46
N SER A 77 -3.00 3.18 -3.59
CA SER A 77 -1.71 2.50 -3.71
C SER A 77 -0.80 3.34 -4.59
N VAL A 78 0.40 3.62 -4.13
CA VAL A 78 1.37 4.42 -4.88
C VAL A 78 2.60 3.59 -5.25
N THR A 79 3.41 4.10 -6.18
CA THR A 79 4.72 3.52 -6.51
C THR A 79 5.55 3.36 -5.23
N PRO A 80 6.30 2.24 -5.07
CA PRO A 80 7.17 2.04 -3.92
C PRO A 80 8.03 3.25 -3.61
N ILE A 81 7.92 3.77 -2.41
CA ILE A 81 8.62 5.00 -2.00
C ILE A 81 10.14 4.82 -2.02
N SER A 82 10.66 3.61 -1.78
CA SER A 82 12.10 3.34 -1.91
C SER A 82 12.64 3.69 -3.29
N ILE A 83 11.82 3.57 -4.34
CA ILE A 83 12.18 3.92 -5.73
C ILE A 83 12.04 5.43 -5.94
N VAL A 84 10.91 6.02 -5.52
CA VAL A 84 10.61 7.44 -5.71
C VAL A 84 11.58 8.33 -4.95
N ALA A 85 11.86 7.98 -3.69
CA ALA A 85 12.72 8.73 -2.79
C ALA A 85 14.21 8.31 -2.88
N GLY A 86 14.55 7.36 -3.76
CA GLY A 86 15.93 6.90 -3.92
C GLY A 86 16.93 8.00 -4.30
N SER A 87 16.46 9.06 -4.95
CA SER A 87 17.25 10.25 -5.33
C SER A 87 17.25 11.34 -4.25
N CYS A 88 16.41 11.25 -3.22
CA CYS A 88 16.33 12.28 -2.19
C CYS A 88 17.57 12.28 -1.28
N GLU A 89 18.13 13.45 -1.05
CA GLU A 89 19.24 13.68 -0.12
C GLU A 89 18.72 13.79 1.31
N THR A 90 18.34 12.63 1.89
CA THR A 90 17.84 12.55 3.27
C THR A 90 18.25 11.22 3.89
N ASP A 91 18.36 11.18 5.22
CA ASP A 91 18.65 9.96 5.97
C ASP A 91 17.38 9.20 6.40
N SER A 92 16.21 9.82 6.33
CA SER A 92 14.94 9.23 6.76
C SER A 92 13.80 9.63 5.84
N TYR A 93 12.87 8.71 5.61
CA TYR A 93 11.67 8.94 4.80
C TYR A 93 10.40 9.17 5.64
N VAL A 94 10.52 9.45 6.92
CA VAL A 94 9.38 9.74 7.81
C VAL A 94 8.54 10.93 7.33
N GLU A 95 9.17 11.98 6.79
CA GLU A 95 8.46 13.15 6.26
C GLU A 95 7.63 12.78 5.00
N ILE A 96 8.11 11.84 4.19
CA ILE A 96 7.32 11.33 3.05
C ILE A 96 6.12 10.53 3.56
N ALA A 97 6.30 9.71 4.62
CA ALA A 97 5.18 8.99 5.23
C ALA A 97 4.11 9.95 5.77
N LYS A 98 4.50 11.01 6.47
CA LYS A 98 3.58 12.07 6.93
C LYS A 98 2.86 12.77 5.76
N THR A 99 3.57 12.98 4.66
CA THR A 99 2.98 13.57 3.44
C THR A 99 1.94 12.65 2.83
N LEU A 100 2.20 11.34 2.77
CA LEU A 100 1.24 10.34 2.31
C LEU A 100 0.00 10.30 3.22
N ASP A 101 0.20 10.36 4.54
CA ASP A 101 -0.87 10.38 5.52
C ASP A 101 -1.76 11.62 5.38
N ALA A 102 -1.15 12.80 5.28
CA ALA A 102 -1.86 14.05 5.04
C ALA A 102 -2.67 14.02 3.73
N ALA A 103 -2.11 13.46 2.66
CA ALA A 103 -2.82 13.30 1.40
C ALA A 103 -4.00 12.31 1.53
N ALA A 104 -3.82 11.20 2.27
CA ALA A 104 -4.87 10.22 2.53
C ALA A 104 -6.02 10.82 3.37
N ILE A 105 -5.69 11.62 4.38
CA ILE A 105 -6.67 12.36 5.19
C ILE A 105 -7.45 13.33 4.31
N THR A 106 -6.77 14.12 3.48
CA THR A 106 -7.40 15.09 2.58
C THR A 106 -8.34 14.43 1.56
N CYS A 107 -7.97 13.27 1.03
CA CYS A 107 -8.83 12.49 0.11
C CYS A 107 -9.93 11.71 0.82
N GLY A 108 -9.91 11.59 2.16
CA GLY A 108 -10.90 10.84 2.94
C GLY A 108 -10.79 9.31 2.81
N VAL A 109 -9.68 8.78 2.27
CA VAL A 109 -9.50 7.32 2.10
C VAL A 109 -9.13 6.64 3.40
N ASN A 110 -9.48 5.36 3.54
CA ASN A 110 -9.20 4.59 4.75
C ASN A 110 -7.70 4.31 4.94
N PHE A 111 -7.01 3.93 3.85
CA PHE A 111 -5.59 3.58 3.87
C PHE A 111 -4.87 4.02 2.61
N ILE A 112 -3.58 4.27 2.75
CA ILE A 112 -2.64 4.49 1.64
C ILE A 112 -1.46 3.53 1.77
N GLY A 113 -1.26 2.70 0.73
CA GLY A 113 -0.12 1.80 0.59
C GLY A 113 0.92 2.36 -0.38
N GLY A 114 2.15 1.87 -0.26
CA GLY A 114 3.28 2.26 -1.10
C GLY A 114 4.47 2.77 -0.32
N PHE A 115 4.38 2.90 1.02
CA PHE A 115 5.56 3.05 1.87
C PHE A 115 6.29 1.71 1.92
N SER A 116 6.93 1.34 0.80
CA SER A 116 7.39 -0.02 0.53
C SER A 116 8.75 -0.09 -0.13
N ALA A 117 9.42 -1.24 0.07
CA ALA A 117 10.68 -1.62 -0.56
C ALA A 117 10.58 -3.01 -1.19
N LEU A 118 11.27 -3.20 -2.32
CA LEU A 118 11.33 -4.44 -3.07
C LEU A 118 12.76 -5.00 -3.01
N VAL A 119 13.06 -5.79 -2.00
CA VAL A 119 14.44 -6.21 -1.66
C VAL A 119 14.75 -7.67 -1.95
N GLN A 120 13.89 -8.37 -2.70
CA GLN A 120 14.07 -9.77 -3.07
C GLN A 120 15.33 -10.06 -3.90
N LYS A 121 15.87 -9.06 -4.59
CA LYS A 121 17.10 -9.17 -5.42
C LYS A 121 18.31 -8.47 -4.80
N GLY A 122 18.21 -8.05 -3.56
CA GLY A 122 19.19 -7.22 -2.86
C GLY A 122 18.59 -5.87 -2.45
N CYS A 123 19.30 -5.15 -1.60
CA CYS A 123 18.87 -3.87 -1.05
C CYS A 123 19.75 -2.74 -1.57
N THR A 124 19.13 -1.69 -2.05
CA THR A 124 19.81 -0.42 -2.31
C THR A 124 19.95 0.40 -1.02
N THR A 125 20.72 1.48 -1.05
CA THR A 125 20.79 2.42 0.07
C THR A 125 19.42 3.02 0.39
N GLY A 126 18.61 3.33 -0.64
CA GLY A 126 17.25 3.85 -0.48
C GLY A 126 16.31 2.84 0.18
N ASP A 127 16.43 1.56 -0.17
CA ASP A 127 15.63 0.50 0.47
C ASP A 127 15.93 0.39 1.96
N TRP A 128 17.22 0.42 2.35
CA TRP A 128 17.63 0.39 3.75
C TRP A 128 17.16 1.63 4.53
N LYS A 129 17.21 2.82 3.92
CA LYS A 129 16.68 4.04 4.52
C LYS A 129 15.18 3.91 4.78
N LEU A 130 14.41 3.40 3.81
CA LEU A 130 12.98 3.18 3.97
C LEU A 130 12.68 2.18 5.08
N ILE A 131 13.32 1.00 5.05
CA ILE A 131 13.09 -0.05 6.04
C ILE A 131 13.33 0.47 7.46
N ARG A 132 14.45 1.19 7.68
CA ARG A 132 14.78 1.77 8.97
C ARG A 132 13.86 2.90 9.41
N SER A 133 13.19 3.56 8.47
CA SER A 133 12.20 4.60 8.75
C SER A 133 10.82 4.05 9.13
N ILE A 134 10.52 2.76 8.89
CA ILE A 134 9.19 2.17 9.14
C ILE A 134 8.72 2.37 10.58
N PRO A 135 9.51 2.10 11.64
CA PRO A 135 8.99 2.21 13.02
C PRO A 135 8.48 3.61 13.35
N GLU A 136 9.28 4.62 13.03
CA GLU A 136 8.94 6.02 13.30
C GLU A 136 7.82 6.52 12.38
N ALA A 137 7.81 6.07 11.11
CA ALA A 137 6.75 6.38 10.17
C ALA A 137 5.41 5.81 10.64
N MET A 138 5.36 4.54 11.09
CA MET A 138 4.13 3.91 11.58
C MET A 138 3.62 4.49 12.89
N ALA A 139 4.52 4.96 13.75
CA ALA A 139 4.16 5.67 14.97
C ALA A 139 3.61 7.09 14.70
N ALA A 140 4.11 7.75 13.65
CA ALA A 140 3.76 9.13 13.30
C ALA A 140 2.57 9.27 12.35
N THR A 141 2.00 8.17 11.83
CA THR A 141 0.94 8.18 10.82
C THR A 141 -0.22 7.26 11.18
N GLU A 142 -1.42 7.59 10.70
CA GLU A 142 -2.63 6.80 10.98
C GLU A 142 -3.00 5.85 9.83
N ARG A 143 -2.94 6.34 8.59
CA ARG A 143 -3.49 5.68 7.38
C ARG A 143 -2.45 5.05 6.48
N VAL A 144 -1.17 5.30 6.72
CA VAL A 144 -0.07 4.76 5.92
C VAL A 144 0.17 3.30 6.26
N CYS A 145 0.26 2.46 5.22
CA CYS A 145 0.65 1.06 5.33
C CYS A 145 2.02 0.84 4.70
N ALA A 146 2.88 0.13 5.41
CA ALA A 146 4.21 -0.26 4.94
C ALA A 146 4.24 -1.71 4.47
N SER A 147 5.05 -1.99 3.46
CA SER A 147 5.27 -3.37 3.01
C SER A 147 6.67 -3.58 2.47
N VAL A 148 7.25 -4.75 2.77
CA VAL A 148 8.58 -5.12 2.30
C VAL A 148 8.53 -6.50 1.65
N ASN A 149 8.88 -6.56 0.36
CA ASN A 149 9.00 -7.81 -0.37
C ASN A 149 10.42 -8.37 -0.19
N VAL A 150 10.55 -9.41 0.60
CA VAL A 150 11.85 -10.02 0.96
C VAL A 150 12.21 -11.24 0.12
N GLY A 151 11.34 -11.69 -0.77
CA GLY A 151 11.65 -12.87 -1.60
C GLY A 151 10.73 -13.05 -2.79
N SER A 152 11.18 -13.86 -3.73
CA SER A 152 10.39 -14.31 -4.88
C SER A 152 10.83 -15.70 -5.32
N THR A 153 9.98 -16.40 -6.09
CA THR A 153 10.32 -17.70 -6.67
C THR A 153 11.58 -17.70 -7.52
N LYS A 154 11.88 -16.56 -8.18
CA LYS A 154 13.07 -16.43 -9.04
C LYS A 154 14.33 -16.03 -8.28
N ALA A 155 14.20 -15.19 -7.28
CA ALA A 155 15.34 -14.60 -6.56
C ALA A 155 15.66 -15.33 -5.25
N GLY A 156 14.76 -16.20 -4.77
CA GLY A 156 14.87 -16.77 -3.44
C GLY A 156 14.48 -15.79 -2.35
N ILE A 157 14.98 -15.99 -1.14
CA ILE A 157 14.67 -15.21 0.06
C ILE A 157 15.92 -14.42 0.46
N ASN A 158 15.76 -13.13 0.64
CA ASN A 158 16.79 -12.26 1.20
C ASN A 158 16.77 -12.35 2.73
N MET A 159 17.61 -13.22 3.29
CA MET A 159 17.65 -13.50 4.72
C MET A 159 18.13 -12.31 5.56
N ASP A 160 18.96 -11.43 5.01
CA ASP A 160 19.40 -10.21 5.71
C ASP A 160 18.23 -9.25 5.88
N ALA A 161 17.40 -9.10 4.84
CA ALA A 161 16.18 -8.31 4.91
C ALA A 161 15.16 -8.91 5.89
N VAL A 162 15.03 -10.25 5.93
CA VAL A 162 14.16 -10.94 6.90
C VAL A 162 14.62 -10.68 8.34
N ALA A 163 15.92 -10.81 8.60
CA ALA A 163 16.48 -10.55 9.93
C ALA A 163 16.28 -9.09 10.38
N GLU A 164 16.49 -8.13 9.46
CA GLU A 164 16.26 -6.72 9.75
C GLU A 164 14.76 -6.42 9.97
N MET A 165 13.88 -6.99 9.17
CA MET A 165 12.43 -6.81 9.37
C MET A 165 11.96 -7.35 10.72
N GLY A 166 12.55 -8.41 11.24
CA GLY A 166 12.29 -8.87 12.59
C GLY A 166 12.60 -7.82 13.66
N ARG A 167 13.73 -7.12 13.52
CA ARG A 167 14.10 -6.01 14.43
C ARG A 167 13.18 -4.80 14.26
N ILE A 168 12.83 -4.47 13.02
CA ILE A 168 11.92 -3.37 12.68
C ILE A 168 10.53 -3.58 13.26
N ILE A 169 9.96 -4.79 13.14
CA ILE A 169 8.66 -5.12 13.73
C ILE A 169 8.69 -4.97 15.25
N LYS A 170 9.73 -5.49 15.90
CA LYS A 170 9.91 -5.35 17.35
C LYS A 170 9.98 -3.87 17.76
N LYS A 171 10.81 -3.06 17.09
CA LYS A 171 10.93 -1.61 17.34
C LYS A 171 9.59 -0.89 17.08
N THR A 172 8.85 -1.28 16.05
CA THR A 172 7.53 -0.72 15.76
C THR A 172 6.53 -1.02 16.88
N ALA A 173 6.52 -2.24 17.41
CA ALA A 173 5.70 -2.62 18.55
C ALA A 173 6.02 -1.78 19.79
N GLU A 174 7.31 -1.62 20.10
CA GLU A 174 7.78 -0.82 21.23
C GLU A 174 7.37 0.66 21.10
N LEU A 175 7.54 1.26 19.90
CA LEU A 175 7.18 2.67 19.66
C LEU A 175 5.67 2.93 19.62
N THR A 176 4.86 1.91 19.44
CA THR A 176 3.38 2.03 19.40
C THR A 176 2.71 1.29 20.54
N ALA A 177 3.44 0.96 21.60
CA ALA A 177 2.93 0.22 22.77
C ALA A 177 1.75 0.92 23.43
N ASP A 178 1.79 2.26 23.53
CA ASP A 178 0.71 3.07 24.09
C ASP A 178 -0.59 3.04 23.27
N ASN A 179 -0.53 2.49 22.05
CA ASN A 179 -1.65 2.29 21.12
C ASN A 179 -1.76 0.82 20.73
N ASP A 180 -1.68 -0.09 21.71
CA ASP A 180 -1.82 -1.53 21.56
C ASP A 180 -0.92 -2.18 20.48
N GLY A 181 0.20 -1.55 20.14
CA GLY A 181 1.11 -2.01 19.09
C GLY A 181 0.50 -1.89 17.68
N LEU A 182 -0.48 -1.04 17.47
CA LEU A 182 -1.24 -0.91 16.22
C LEU A 182 -0.36 -0.58 15.01
N GLY A 183 0.82 0.01 15.23
CA GLY A 183 1.80 0.24 14.18
C GLY A 183 2.18 -1.05 13.44
N CYS A 184 2.25 -2.19 14.13
CA CYS A 184 2.58 -3.48 13.52
C CYS A 184 1.47 -4.00 12.59
N ALA A 185 0.21 -3.69 12.86
CA ALA A 185 -0.92 -4.08 11.99
C ALA A 185 -0.87 -3.40 10.62
N LYS A 186 -0.09 -2.32 10.48
CA LYS A 186 0.11 -1.58 9.23
C LYS A 186 1.37 -2.01 8.46
N VAL A 187 2.12 -2.99 8.95
CA VAL A 187 3.36 -3.49 8.34
C VAL A 187 3.20 -4.90 7.82
N VAL A 188 3.54 -5.10 6.55
CA VAL A 188 3.51 -6.43 5.90
C VAL A 188 4.89 -6.79 5.38
N VAL A 189 5.38 -7.97 5.76
CA VAL A 189 6.56 -8.61 5.16
C VAL A 189 6.08 -9.79 4.33
N PHE A 190 6.42 -9.85 3.05
CA PHE A 190 5.89 -10.87 2.16
C PHE A 190 6.89 -11.39 1.14
N LEU A 191 6.52 -12.53 0.55
CA LEU A 191 7.21 -13.22 -0.54
C LEU A 191 6.29 -13.24 -1.76
N SER A 192 6.81 -12.85 -2.92
CA SER A 192 6.05 -12.93 -4.17
C SER A 192 6.18 -14.32 -4.78
N LEU A 193 5.12 -15.12 -4.70
CA LEU A 193 5.06 -16.52 -5.17
C LEU A 193 4.18 -16.68 -6.42
N ILE A 194 4.06 -15.67 -7.24
CA ILE A 194 3.18 -15.63 -8.43
C ILE A 194 3.35 -16.85 -9.34
N HIS A 195 4.59 -17.41 -9.45
CA HIS A 195 4.86 -18.57 -10.31
C HIS A 195 4.49 -19.91 -9.68
N ILE A 196 4.21 -19.96 -8.37
CA ILE A 196 3.77 -21.19 -7.68
C ILE A 196 2.24 -21.31 -7.72
N SER A 197 1.53 -20.20 -7.84
CA SER A 197 0.06 -20.17 -7.90
C SER A 197 -0.53 -20.53 -9.27
N GLU A 198 0.29 -20.80 -10.28
CA GLU A 198 -0.15 -21.24 -11.61
C GLU A 198 0.40 -22.66 -11.99
N PRO A 199 0.20 -23.71 -11.19
CA PRO A 199 0.70 -25.04 -11.54
C PRO A 199 -0.03 -25.64 -12.76
N THR A 200 -1.22 -25.16 -13.08
CA THR A 200 -2.08 -25.72 -14.12
C THR A 200 -1.61 -25.37 -15.54
N ARG A 201 -0.85 -24.32 -15.72
CA ARG A 201 -0.35 -23.93 -17.07
C ARG A 201 0.79 -24.81 -17.57
N LEU A 202 1.59 -25.40 -16.68
CA LEU A 202 2.71 -26.26 -17.06
C LEU A 202 2.28 -27.67 -17.45
N GLN A 203 1.12 -28.14 -17.04
CA GLN A 203 0.60 -29.46 -17.37
C GLN A 203 -0.09 -29.54 -18.74
N LEU A 204 -0.40 -28.39 -19.34
CA LEU A 204 -1.07 -28.33 -20.66
C LEU A 204 -0.09 -28.24 -21.85
N ILE A 205 1.22 -28.29 -21.59
CA ILE A 205 2.27 -28.14 -22.63
C ILE A 205 3.07 -29.44 -22.80
N SER A 206 2.69 -30.56 -22.14
CA SER A 206 3.29 -31.86 -22.35
C SER A 206 2.46 -32.77 -23.26
#